data_94ab97dbae38644f6f3960ae3f583bf4
#
_entry.id   94ab97dbae38644f6f3960ae3f583bf4
#
_cell.length_a   1.000
_cell.length_b   1.000
_cell.length_c   1.000
_cell.angle_alpha   90.00
_cell.angle_beta   90.00
_cell.angle_gamma   90.00
#
_symmetry.space_group_name_H-M   'P 1'
#
loop_
_entity.id
_entity.type
_entity.pdbx_description
1 polymer ?
#
loop_
_entity_poly.entity_id
_entity_poly.type
_entity_poly.pdbx_seq_one_letter_code
_entity_poly.pdbx_strand_id
1 'polypeptide(L)'
;MAKIGFIGMGNMGSAILNGLLRVYKPEDLLFTAAHKEKMEAVTEKTGVAHAASNAECVKESEYVILAVKPQYFEAVFEEIRPVLKDGQIVISLAPGQTIASLTERLGGKVRVVRTMPNTPALLGEGMTGMAYEQSRYSEEEKAVLRSIFEACGRLEVVEERMMDAVGCVSGCSPAYVYMFIEALADGAVKYGLPRAKAYQMAAQTVLGSAKMVLET
;
A
#
# COMPACT_ATOMS: atom_id res chain seq x y z
N MET A 1 14.44 -4.80 -17.06
CA MET A 1 13.14 -4.11 -16.97
C MET A 1 12.63 -4.26 -15.56
N ALA A 2 12.26 -3.17 -14.89
CA ALA A 2 11.75 -3.24 -13.53
C ALA A 2 10.39 -3.95 -13.53
N LYS A 3 10.21 -4.92 -12.64
CA LYS A 3 8.94 -5.65 -12.53
C LYS A 3 7.84 -4.83 -11.89
N ILE A 4 8.20 -3.99 -10.89
CA ILE A 4 7.24 -3.25 -10.07
C ILE A 4 7.59 -1.76 -10.10
N GLY A 5 6.69 -0.95 -10.65
CA GLY A 5 6.82 0.49 -10.69
C GLY A 5 5.81 1.18 -9.77
N PHE A 6 6.25 2.25 -9.10
CA PHE A 6 5.40 3.05 -8.24
C PHE A 6 5.15 4.43 -8.85
N ILE A 7 3.90 4.83 -8.95
CA ILE A 7 3.51 6.20 -9.22
C ILE A 7 3.11 6.87 -7.91
N GLY A 8 3.98 7.73 -7.42
CA GLY A 8 3.82 8.38 -6.12
C GLY A 8 4.60 7.68 -4.99
N MET A 9 5.33 8.49 -4.23
CA MET A 9 6.17 8.05 -3.12
C MET A 9 5.77 8.79 -1.83
N GLY A 10 4.46 8.71 -1.51
CA GLY A 10 3.90 9.16 -0.22
C GLY A 10 4.19 8.15 0.89
N ASN A 11 3.55 8.33 2.05
CA ASN A 11 3.73 7.43 3.20
C ASN A 11 3.47 5.96 2.84
N MET A 12 2.37 5.67 2.13
CA MET A 12 2.01 4.30 1.77
C MET A 12 2.93 3.74 0.68
N GLY A 13 3.24 4.50 -0.38
CA GLY A 13 4.20 4.08 -1.40
C GLY A 13 5.57 3.76 -0.80
N SER A 14 6.07 4.61 0.10
CA SER A 14 7.33 4.38 0.82
C SER A 14 7.26 3.17 1.76
N ALA A 15 6.13 2.94 2.42
CA ALA A 15 5.94 1.76 3.27
C ALA A 15 6.06 0.46 2.47
N ILE A 16 5.35 0.38 1.34
CA ILE A 16 5.36 -0.79 0.48
C ILE A 16 6.74 -0.96 -0.16
N LEU A 17 7.37 0.10 -0.66
CA LEU A 17 8.73 0.04 -1.22
C LEU A 17 9.73 -0.53 -0.20
N ASN A 18 9.72 -0.03 1.03
CA ASN A 18 10.62 -0.54 2.09
C ASN A 18 10.32 -2.00 2.47
N GLY A 19 9.05 -2.40 2.44
CA GLY A 19 8.66 -3.81 2.61
C GLY A 19 9.23 -4.68 1.50
N LEU A 20 9.08 -4.25 0.25
CA LEU A 20 9.56 -4.98 -0.93
C LEU A 20 11.07 -5.16 -0.97
N LEU A 21 11.85 -4.21 -0.46
CA LEU A 21 13.31 -4.32 -0.37
C LEU A 21 13.81 -5.46 0.54
N ARG A 22 12.91 -6.13 1.27
CA ARG A 22 13.22 -7.35 2.02
C ARG A 22 13.16 -8.61 1.16
N VAL A 23 12.46 -8.56 0.01
CA VAL A 23 12.15 -9.72 -0.84
C VAL A 23 12.51 -9.51 -2.32
N TYR A 24 12.66 -8.26 -2.76
CA TYR A 24 13.06 -7.86 -4.11
C TYR A 24 14.37 -7.09 -4.07
N LYS A 25 15.12 -7.17 -5.17
CA LYS A 25 16.32 -6.35 -5.33
C LYS A 25 15.95 -4.94 -5.79
N PRO A 26 16.77 -3.91 -5.49
CA PRO A 26 16.51 -2.55 -5.95
C PRO A 26 16.31 -2.43 -7.47
N GLU A 27 17.04 -3.24 -8.28
CA GLU A 27 16.94 -3.27 -9.74
C GLU A 27 15.61 -3.84 -10.27
N ASP A 28 14.84 -4.55 -9.46
CA ASP A 28 13.50 -5.04 -9.80
C ASP A 28 12.40 -4.00 -9.55
N LEU A 29 12.76 -2.87 -8.93
CA LEU A 29 11.86 -1.82 -8.50
C LEU A 29 12.17 -0.52 -9.22
N LEU A 30 11.12 0.28 -9.48
CA LEU A 30 11.24 1.62 -10.07
C LEU A 30 10.18 2.52 -9.45
N PHE A 31 10.43 3.81 -9.35
CA PHE A 31 9.40 4.72 -8.85
C PHE A 31 9.47 6.10 -9.49
N THR A 32 8.40 6.86 -9.34
CA THR A 32 8.34 8.29 -9.63
C THR A 32 7.59 9.03 -8.53
N ALA A 33 7.87 10.32 -8.37
CA ALA A 33 7.17 11.21 -7.45
C ALA A 33 7.17 12.65 -8.00
N ALA A 34 6.28 13.49 -7.43
CA ALA A 34 6.09 14.86 -7.92
C ALA A 34 7.31 15.80 -7.72
N HIS A 35 8.19 15.49 -6.74
CA HIS A 35 9.31 16.36 -6.38
C HIS A 35 10.64 15.64 -6.59
N LYS A 36 11.52 16.26 -7.39
CA LYS A 36 12.83 15.70 -7.75
C LYS A 36 13.71 15.43 -6.53
N GLU A 37 13.80 16.38 -5.60
CA GLU A 37 14.57 16.25 -4.36
C GLU A 37 14.14 15.01 -3.54
N LYS A 38 12.83 14.74 -3.51
CA LYS A 38 12.31 13.55 -2.85
C LYS A 38 12.71 12.27 -3.56
N MET A 39 12.71 12.27 -4.90
CA MET A 39 13.14 11.12 -5.69
C MET A 39 14.63 10.82 -5.45
N GLU A 40 15.47 11.84 -5.48
CA GLU A 40 16.91 11.73 -5.19
C GLU A 40 17.17 11.17 -3.79
N ALA A 41 16.49 11.71 -2.77
CA ALA A 41 16.62 11.25 -1.37
C ALA A 41 16.16 9.79 -1.19
N VAL A 42 15.08 9.36 -1.85
CA VAL A 42 14.62 7.96 -1.80
C VAL A 42 15.62 7.05 -2.52
N THR A 43 16.13 7.44 -3.69
CA THR A 43 17.14 6.67 -4.42
C THR A 43 18.43 6.51 -3.60
N GLU A 44 18.93 7.59 -3.00
CA GLU A 44 20.11 7.54 -2.13
C GLU A 44 19.93 6.59 -0.94
N LYS A 45 18.76 6.63 -0.32
CA LYS A 45 18.45 5.81 0.85
C LYS A 45 18.23 4.33 0.53
N THR A 46 17.64 4.03 -0.63
CA THR A 46 17.11 2.69 -0.95
C THR A 46 17.87 1.96 -2.04
N GLY A 47 18.64 2.67 -2.85
CA GLY A 47 19.28 2.15 -4.06
C GLY A 47 18.30 1.92 -5.22
N VAL A 48 17.01 2.18 -5.04
CA VAL A 48 16.00 2.03 -6.10
C VAL A 48 16.07 3.22 -7.06
N ALA A 49 16.13 2.96 -8.35
CA ALA A 49 16.12 4.00 -9.37
C ALA A 49 14.78 4.71 -9.45
N HIS A 50 14.79 5.99 -9.82
CA HIS A 50 13.58 6.72 -10.15
C HIS A 50 13.48 7.01 -11.65
N ALA A 51 12.27 6.98 -12.17
CA ALA A 51 11.94 7.37 -13.54
C ALA A 51 11.82 8.89 -13.66
N ALA A 52 12.11 9.45 -14.82
CA ALA A 52 11.96 10.88 -15.10
C ALA A 52 10.49 11.32 -15.21
N SER A 53 9.56 10.38 -15.49
CA SER A 53 8.12 10.64 -15.61
C SER A 53 7.28 9.42 -15.22
N ASN A 54 5.97 9.64 -14.97
CA ASN A 54 5.04 8.54 -14.76
C ASN A 54 4.94 7.64 -16.00
N ALA A 55 4.97 8.22 -17.19
CA ALA A 55 4.95 7.47 -18.43
C ALA A 55 6.16 6.55 -18.60
N GLU A 56 7.36 7.00 -18.23
CA GLU A 56 8.57 6.17 -18.23
C GLU A 56 8.46 5.04 -17.20
N CYS A 57 8.04 5.36 -15.99
CA CYS A 57 7.84 4.36 -14.94
C CYS A 57 6.91 3.23 -15.40
N VAL A 58 5.79 3.58 -16.05
CA VAL A 58 4.82 2.62 -16.58
C VAL A 58 5.41 1.76 -17.69
N LYS A 59 6.14 2.35 -18.66
CA LYS A 59 6.76 1.63 -19.78
C LYS A 59 7.72 0.53 -19.31
N GLU A 60 8.46 0.80 -18.25
CA GLU A 60 9.51 -0.07 -17.69
C GLU A 60 8.98 -1.11 -16.68
N SER A 61 7.68 -1.07 -16.33
CA SER A 61 7.09 -1.91 -15.29
C SER A 61 6.08 -2.91 -15.84
N GLU A 62 5.98 -4.08 -15.24
CA GLU A 62 4.94 -5.08 -15.47
C GLU A 62 3.75 -4.85 -14.52
N TYR A 63 4.06 -4.49 -13.27
CA TYR A 63 3.11 -4.16 -12.21
C TYR A 63 3.26 -2.69 -11.87
N VAL A 64 2.18 -1.92 -11.96
CA VAL A 64 2.18 -0.48 -11.69
C VAL A 64 1.35 -0.20 -10.45
N ILE A 65 1.98 0.29 -9.38
CA ILE A 65 1.31 0.67 -8.13
C ILE A 65 0.98 2.15 -8.15
N LEU A 66 -0.32 2.47 -8.14
CA LEU A 66 -0.84 3.83 -8.01
C LEU A 66 -0.89 4.23 -6.54
N ALA A 67 0.16 4.89 -6.07
CA ALA A 67 0.33 5.34 -4.68
C ALA A 67 0.12 6.86 -4.51
N VAL A 68 -0.60 7.47 -5.43
CA VAL A 68 -1.03 8.88 -5.38
C VAL A 68 -2.44 9.00 -4.81
N LYS A 69 -2.77 10.19 -4.28
CA LYS A 69 -4.13 10.46 -3.79
C LYS A 69 -5.11 10.57 -4.96
N PRO A 70 -6.40 10.19 -4.78
CA PRO A 70 -7.42 10.18 -5.84
C PRO A 70 -7.55 11.51 -6.60
N GLN A 71 -7.33 12.64 -5.93
CA GLN A 71 -7.37 13.97 -6.54
C GLN A 71 -6.34 14.21 -7.66
N TYR A 72 -5.29 13.41 -7.71
CA TYR A 72 -4.25 13.49 -8.75
C TYR A 72 -4.44 12.47 -9.87
N PHE A 73 -5.47 11.63 -9.80
CA PHE A 73 -5.67 10.53 -10.74
C PHE A 73 -5.84 11.00 -12.18
N GLU A 74 -6.62 12.06 -12.42
CA GLU A 74 -6.84 12.53 -13.81
C GLU A 74 -5.52 12.92 -14.47
N ALA A 75 -4.72 13.75 -13.82
CA ALA A 75 -3.43 14.18 -14.36
C ALA A 75 -2.48 12.99 -14.60
N VAL A 76 -2.45 12.03 -13.66
CA VAL A 76 -1.64 10.81 -13.81
C VAL A 76 -2.18 9.95 -14.96
N PHE A 77 -3.49 9.77 -15.07
CA PHE A 77 -4.09 8.92 -16.11
C PHE A 77 -3.91 9.52 -17.50
N GLU A 78 -4.00 10.84 -17.67
CA GLU A 78 -3.70 11.52 -18.93
C GLU A 78 -2.27 11.22 -19.40
N GLU A 79 -1.30 11.22 -18.48
CA GLU A 79 0.10 10.94 -18.77
C GLU A 79 0.36 9.47 -19.09
N ILE A 80 -0.23 8.54 -18.33
CA ILE A 80 0.11 7.10 -18.46
C ILE A 80 -0.74 6.34 -19.47
N ARG A 81 -2.00 6.75 -19.70
CA ARG A 81 -2.93 6.05 -20.62
C ARG A 81 -2.35 5.79 -22.01
N PRO A 82 -1.63 6.74 -22.66
CA PRO A 82 -1.06 6.51 -23.99
C PRO A 82 0.03 5.43 -24.02
N VAL A 83 0.64 5.12 -22.88
CA VAL A 83 1.80 4.23 -22.78
C VAL A 83 1.51 2.90 -22.07
N LEU A 84 0.30 2.74 -21.53
CA LEU A 84 -0.15 1.48 -20.93
C LEU A 84 -0.20 0.37 -21.99
N LYS A 85 0.26 -0.81 -21.61
CA LYS A 85 0.29 -2.01 -22.46
C LYS A 85 -0.93 -2.88 -22.20
N ASP A 86 -1.37 -3.60 -23.24
CA ASP A 86 -2.45 -4.57 -23.10
C ASP A 86 -2.09 -5.63 -22.06
N GLY A 87 -3.01 -5.87 -21.13
CA GLY A 87 -2.81 -6.85 -20.06
C GLY A 87 -1.87 -6.43 -18.92
N GLN A 88 -1.30 -5.22 -18.95
CA GLN A 88 -0.49 -4.70 -17.84
C GLN A 88 -1.31 -4.64 -16.54
N ILE A 89 -0.68 -4.93 -15.41
CA ILE A 89 -1.37 -4.98 -14.11
C ILE A 89 -1.19 -3.63 -13.40
N VAL A 90 -2.32 -2.99 -13.08
CA VAL A 90 -2.36 -1.73 -12.34
C VAL A 90 -2.98 -1.97 -10.97
N ILE A 91 -2.23 -1.68 -9.92
CA ILE A 91 -2.59 -1.89 -8.51
C ILE A 91 -2.93 -0.53 -7.91
N SER A 92 -4.17 -0.32 -7.51
CA SER A 92 -4.61 0.93 -6.87
C SER A 92 -4.61 0.78 -5.35
N LEU A 93 -3.95 1.73 -4.66
CA LEU A 93 -3.99 1.87 -3.20
C LEU A 93 -5.09 2.85 -2.74
N ALA A 94 -5.84 3.44 -3.67
CA ALA A 94 -6.76 4.51 -3.38
C ALA A 94 -8.11 3.99 -2.87
N PRO A 95 -8.62 4.51 -1.73
CA PRO A 95 -9.96 4.20 -1.27
C PRO A 95 -11.03 4.73 -2.22
N GLY A 96 -12.21 4.11 -2.21
CA GLY A 96 -13.40 4.61 -2.92
C GLY A 96 -13.36 4.50 -4.45
N GLN A 97 -12.36 3.82 -5.03
CA GLN A 97 -12.25 3.60 -6.48
C GLN A 97 -12.55 2.15 -6.80
N THR A 98 -13.52 1.89 -7.69
CA THR A 98 -13.85 0.52 -8.12
C THR A 98 -12.94 0.04 -9.25
N ILE A 99 -12.80 -1.29 -9.38
CA ILE A 99 -12.06 -1.92 -10.48
C ILE A 99 -12.62 -1.47 -11.83
N ALA A 100 -13.95 -1.46 -11.97
CA ALA A 100 -14.63 -1.04 -13.20
C ALA A 100 -14.31 0.41 -13.56
N SER A 101 -14.46 1.35 -12.62
CA SER A 101 -14.16 2.77 -12.83
C SER A 101 -12.69 3.00 -13.20
N LEU A 102 -11.76 2.34 -12.50
CA LEU A 102 -10.33 2.47 -12.80
C LEU A 102 -10.00 1.88 -14.17
N THR A 103 -10.56 0.71 -14.52
CA THR A 103 -10.34 0.07 -15.82
C THR A 103 -10.81 0.98 -16.97
N GLU A 104 -12.00 1.56 -16.86
CA GLU A 104 -12.55 2.49 -17.85
C GLU A 104 -11.65 3.73 -18.00
N ARG A 105 -11.31 4.38 -16.90
CA ARG A 105 -10.48 5.60 -16.88
C ARG A 105 -9.06 5.36 -17.40
N LEU A 106 -8.53 4.15 -17.27
CA LEU A 106 -7.23 3.73 -17.82
C LEU A 106 -7.32 3.26 -19.29
N GLY A 107 -8.50 3.33 -19.92
CA GLY A 107 -8.68 3.02 -21.34
C GLY A 107 -9.01 1.56 -21.64
N GLY A 108 -9.42 0.76 -20.65
CA GLY A 108 -9.98 -0.59 -20.83
C GLY A 108 -8.97 -1.70 -21.13
N LYS A 109 -7.69 -1.40 -21.32
CA LYS A 109 -6.66 -2.35 -21.76
C LYS A 109 -5.96 -3.10 -20.63
N VAL A 110 -5.96 -2.53 -19.43
CA VAL A 110 -5.23 -3.02 -18.28
C VAL A 110 -6.07 -3.95 -17.41
N ARG A 111 -5.39 -4.71 -16.55
CA ARG A 111 -6.01 -5.49 -15.48
C ARG A 111 -5.81 -4.76 -14.16
N VAL A 112 -6.90 -4.43 -13.49
CA VAL A 112 -6.87 -3.63 -12.26
C VAL A 112 -6.99 -4.52 -11.03
N VAL A 113 -6.14 -4.25 -10.05
CA VAL A 113 -6.19 -4.79 -8.70
C VAL A 113 -6.51 -3.65 -7.73
N ARG A 114 -7.59 -3.78 -6.98
CA ARG A 114 -7.97 -2.83 -5.93
C ARG A 114 -7.41 -3.31 -4.60
N THR A 115 -6.71 -2.45 -3.87
CA THR A 115 -6.13 -2.79 -2.56
C THR A 115 -6.43 -1.72 -1.53
N MET A 116 -6.43 -2.15 -0.28
CA MET A 116 -6.64 -1.29 0.89
C MET A 116 -5.60 -1.65 1.97
N PRO A 117 -4.36 -1.20 1.82
CA PRO A 117 -3.36 -1.30 2.88
C PRO A 117 -3.65 -0.30 4.00
N ASN A 118 -3.03 -0.49 5.17
CA ASN A 118 -3.12 0.42 6.29
C ASN A 118 -1.74 0.87 6.81
N THR A 119 -1.71 1.87 7.67
CA THR A 119 -0.47 2.53 8.13
C THR A 119 0.52 1.62 8.85
N PRO A 120 0.14 0.57 9.62
CA PRO A 120 1.11 -0.36 10.21
C PRO A 120 2.01 -1.10 9.21
N ALA A 121 1.69 -1.06 7.91
CA ALA A 121 2.57 -1.53 6.82
C ALA A 121 3.98 -0.90 6.88
N LEU A 122 4.12 0.32 7.43
CA LEU A 122 5.42 0.96 7.68
C LEU A 122 6.37 0.12 8.55
N LEU A 123 5.80 -0.68 9.44
CA LEU A 123 6.54 -1.55 10.38
C LEU A 123 6.54 -3.03 9.95
N GLY A 124 5.90 -3.36 8.82
CA GLY A 124 5.70 -4.74 8.38
C GLY A 124 4.56 -5.46 9.10
N GLU A 125 3.70 -4.71 9.81
CA GLU A 125 2.55 -5.19 10.57
C GLU A 125 1.23 -4.70 9.97
N GLY A 126 1.24 -4.46 8.66
CA GLY A 126 0.06 -4.01 7.92
C GLY A 126 -0.98 -5.10 7.74
N MET A 127 -2.22 -4.68 7.51
CA MET A 127 -3.29 -5.51 6.99
C MET A 127 -3.75 -4.93 5.66
N THR A 128 -3.70 -5.72 4.60
CA THR A 128 -4.12 -5.31 3.27
C THR A 128 -5.29 -6.16 2.81
N GLY A 129 -6.41 -5.53 2.49
CA GLY A 129 -7.45 -6.17 1.69
C GLY A 129 -7.15 -6.01 0.20
N MET A 130 -7.37 -7.05 -0.59
CA MET A 130 -7.14 -7.05 -2.03
C MET A 130 -8.33 -7.65 -2.78
N ALA A 131 -8.76 -6.99 -3.84
CA ALA A 131 -9.82 -7.47 -4.72
C ALA A 131 -9.40 -7.39 -6.19
N TYR A 132 -9.65 -8.46 -6.93
CA TYR A 132 -9.41 -8.57 -8.37
C TYR A 132 -10.18 -9.76 -8.95
N GLU A 133 -10.40 -9.77 -10.26
CA GLU A 133 -11.03 -10.89 -10.96
C GLU A 133 -10.02 -12.03 -11.13
N GLN A 134 -10.03 -12.98 -10.19
CA GLN A 134 -9.00 -14.03 -10.08
C GLN A 134 -8.80 -14.87 -11.35
N SER A 135 -9.85 -15.07 -12.14
CA SER A 135 -9.82 -15.82 -13.41
C SER A 135 -8.96 -15.18 -14.50
N ARG A 136 -8.66 -13.88 -14.37
CA ARG A 136 -7.86 -13.12 -15.35
C ARG A 136 -6.37 -13.10 -15.04
N TYR A 137 -5.91 -13.78 -13.99
CA TYR A 137 -4.52 -13.76 -13.53
C TYR A 137 -3.97 -15.17 -13.45
N SER A 138 -2.72 -15.36 -13.91
CA SER A 138 -2.01 -16.62 -13.73
C SER A 138 -1.61 -16.84 -12.28
N GLU A 139 -1.24 -18.07 -11.90
CA GLU A 139 -0.80 -18.35 -10.53
C GLU A 139 0.51 -17.62 -10.20
N GLU A 140 1.40 -17.42 -11.19
CA GLU A 140 2.62 -16.63 -11.02
C GLU A 140 2.30 -15.16 -10.74
N GLU A 141 1.33 -14.58 -11.46
CA GLU A 141 0.90 -13.20 -11.23
C GLU A 141 0.25 -13.04 -9.85
N LYS A 142 -0.59 -14.00 -9.44
CA LYS A 142 -1.17 -14.03 -8.10
C LYS A 142 -0.10 -14.11 -7.01
N ALA A 143 0.93 -14.93 -7.23
CA ALA A 143 2.06 -15.04 -6.30
C ALA A 143 2.82 -13.70 -6.17
N VAL A 144 3.06 -12.99 -7.29
CA VAL A 144 3.67 -11.65 -7.26
C VAL A 144 2.77 -10.66 -6.51
N LEU A 145 1.46 -10.62 -6.80
CA LEU A 145 0.50 -9.75 -6.10
C LEU A 145 0.51 -10.00 -4.59
N ARG A 146 0.53 -11.28 -4.18
CA ARG A 146 0.64 -11.64 -2.76
C ARG A 146 1.96 -11.18 -2.16
N SER A 147 3.07 -11.45 -2.82
CA SER A 147 4.41 -11.10 -2.31
C SER A 147 4.59 -9.60 -2.09
N ILE A 148 3.94 -8.74 -2.90
CA ILE A 148 3.98 -7.28 -2.75
C ILE A 148 3.42 -6.85 -1.38
N PHE A 149 2.30 -7.41 -0.95
CA PHE A 149 1.64 -6.95 0.26
C PHE A 149 2.01 -7.78 1.49
N GLU A 150 2.32 -9.07 1.33
CA GLU A 150 2.83 -9.91 2.41
C GLU A 150 4.22 -9.46 2.91
N ALA A 151 5.01 -8.77 2.08
CA ALA A 151 6.23 -8.08 2.50
C ALA A 151 5.98 -6.95 3.52
N CYS A 152 4.73 -6.48 3.65
CA CYS A 152 4.34 -5.36 4.52
C CYS A 152 3.42 -5.78 5.68
N GLY A 153 3.13 -7.08 5.83
CA GLY A 153 2.22 -7.61 6.85
C GLY A 153 1.37 -8.75 6.34
N ARG A 154 0.08 -8.76 6.66
CA ARG A 154 -0.87 -9.78 6.22
C ARG A 154 -1.72 -9.28 5.06
N LEU A 155 -2.15 -10.22 4.22
CA LEU A 155 -2.98 -9.99 3.05
C LEU A 155 -4.20 -10.90 3.08
N GLU A 156 -5.39 -10.31 2.85
CA GLU A 156 -6.61 -11.06 2.58
C GLU A 156 -7.20 -10.70 1.21
N VAL A 157 -7.49 -11.71 0.40
CA VAL A 157 -8.18 -11.55 -0.88
C VAL A 157 -9.68 -11.67 -0.63
N VAL A 158 -10.41 -10.63 -1.02
CA VAL A 158 -11.85 -10.53 -0.80
C VAL A 158 -12.59 -10.21 -2.10
N GLU A 159 -13.90 -10.44 -2.13
CA GLU A 159 -14.74 -9.92 -3.20
C GLU A 159 -14.76 -8.39 -3.17
N GLU A 160 -14.79 -7.73 -4.34
CA GLU A 160 -14.74 -6.27 -4.41
C GLU A 160 -15.84 -5.59 -3.59
N ARG A 161 -17.04 -6.15 -3.53
CA ARG A 161 -18.16 -5.62 -2.73
C ARG A 161 -17.87 -5.55 -1.22
N MET A 162 -16.86 -6.30 -0.74
CA MET A 162 -16.44 -6.30 0.67
C MET A 162 -15.39 -5.22 1.00
N MET A 163 -14.86 -4.52 -0.02
CA MET A 163 -13.76 -3.57 0.20
C MET A 163 -14.14 -2.39 1.11
N ASP A 164 -15.41 -2.01 1.20
CA ASP A 164 -15.85 -0.97 2.14
C ASP A 164 -15.82 -1.48 3.59
N ALA A 165 -16.20 -2.76 3.82
CA ALA A 165 -16.04 -3.40 5.12
C ALA A 165 -14.55 -3.54 5.52
N VAL A 166 -13.67 -3.89 4.56
CA VAL A 166 -12.21 -3.87 4.77
C VAL A 166 -11.74 -2.48 5.17
N GLY A 167 -12.24 -1.42 4.49
CA GLY A 167 -11.95 -0.04 4.85
C GLY A 167 -12.30 0.29 6.30
N CYS A 168 -13.47 -0.14 6.76
CA CYS A 168 -13.90 0.05 8.16
C CYS A 168 -13.03 -0.72 9.15
N VAL A 169 -12.78 -2.03 8.88
CA VAL A 169 -12.10 -2.93 9.83
C VAL A 169 -10.58 -2.70 9.88
N SER A 170 -9.92 -2.50 8.76
CA SER A 170 -8.45 -2.39 8.71
C SER A 170 -7.93 -1.04 8.23
N GLY A 171 -8.62 -0.39 7.30
CA GLY A 171 -8.18 0.88 6.73
C GLY A 171 -8.24 2.04 7.73
N CYS A 172 -9.39 2.22 8.39
CA CYS A 172 -9.64 3.32 9.33
C CYS A 172 -9.26 2.98 10.78
N SER A 173 -9.33 1.71 11.17
CA SER A 173 -9.21 1.28 12.57
C SER A 173 -7.89 1.58 13.26
N PRO A 174 -6.71 1.70 12.58
CA PRO A 174 -5.50 2.15 13.26
C PRO A 174 -5.68 3.47 14.02
N ALA A 175 -6.43 4.43 13.47
CA ALA A 175 -6.71 5.69 14.16
C ALA A 175 -7.50 5.49 15.47
N TYR A 176 -8.51 4.61 15.45
CA TYR A 176 -9.30 4.30 16.64
C TYR A 176 -8.48 3.55 17.70
N VAL A 177 -7.59 2.66 17.27
CA VAL A 177 -6.67 1.96 18.16
C VAL A 177 -5.71 2.95 18.84
N TYR A 178 -5.23 3.98 18.10
CA TYR A 178 -4.38 5.02 18.71
C TYR A 178 -5.15 5.82 19.76
N MET A 179 -6.40 6.20 19.49
CA MET A 179 -7.27 6.87 20.47
C MET A 179 -7.53 5.99 21.70
N PHE A 180 -7.74 4.69 21.51
CA PHE A 180 -7.92 3.74 22.60
C PHE A 180 -6.67 3.62 23.48
N ILE A 181 -5.48 3.51 22.87
CA ILE A 181 -4.18 3.49 23.58
C ILE A 181 -3.98 4.80 24.36
N GLU A 182 -4.32 5.94 23.75
CA GLU A 182 -4.21 7.26 24.39
C GLU A 182 -5.12 7.35 25.62
N ALA A 183 -6.39 6.94 25.51
CA ALA A 183 -7.34 6.94 26.62
C ALA A 183 -6.88 6.04 27.80
N LEU A 184 -6.33 4.85 27.50
CA LEU A 184 -5.75 3.98 28.53
C LEU A 184 -4.55 4.65 29.22
N ALA A 185 -3.66 5.30 28.43
CA ALA A 185 -2.48 5.99 28.95
C ALA A 185 -2.90 7.20 29.82
N ASP A 186 -3.92 7.95 29.44
CA ASP A 186 -4.45 9.07 30.23
C ASP A 186 -5.02 8.59 31.57
N GLY A 187 -5.76 7.49 31.58
CA GLY A 187 -6.21 6.86 32.83
C GLY A 187 -5.05 6.52 33.76
N ALA A 188 -3.99 5.89 33.21
CA ALA A 188 -2.83 5.52 34.00
C ALA A 188 -2.06 6.75 34.55
N VAL A 189 -1.94 7.82 33.74
CA VAL A 189 -1.30 9.09 34.17
C VAL A 189 -2.09 9.74 35.32
N LYS A 190 -3.41 9.70 35.28
CA LYS A 190 -4.28 10.19 36.36
C LYS A 190 -3.95 9.55 37.71
N TYR A 191 -3.49 8.28 37.71
CA TYR A 191 -3.07 7.54 38.90
C TYR A 191 -1.57 7.58 39.16
N GLY A 192 -0.84 8.51 38.53
CA GLY A 192 0.56 8.81 38.83
C GLY A 192 1.60 8.08 37.98
N LEU A 193 1.20 7.31 36.97
CA LEU A 193 2.15 6.69 36.06
C LEU A 193 2.78 7.74 35.10
N PRO A 194 4.12 7.79 34.95
CA PRO A 194 4.73 8.69 33.97
C PRO A 194 4.21 8.44 32.54
N ARG A 195 3.92 9.51 31.78
CA ARG A 195 3.31 9.46 30.44
C ARG A 195 3.98 8.45 29.50
N ALA A 196 5.32 8.47 29.40
CA ALA A 196 6.05 7.55 28.52
C ALA A 196 5.82 6.08 28.87
N LYS A 197 5.82 5.74 30.17
CA LYS A 197 5.52 4.37 30.65
C LYS A 197 4.07 3.99 30.38
N ALA A 198 3.13 4.92 30.57
CA ALA A 198 1.72 4.70 30.32
C ALA A 198 1.45 4.31 28.85
N TYR A 199 2.04 5.03 27.90
CA TYR A 199 1.94 4.68 26.48
C TYR A 199 2.55 3.31 26.16
N GLN A 200 3.74 3.01 26.68
CA GLN A 200 4.39 1.70 26.46
C GLN A 200 3.53 0.55 26.98
N MET A 201 2.98 0.69 28.18
CA MET A 201 2.15 -0.36 28.80
C MET A 201 0.83 -0.53 28.02
N ALA A 202 0.15 0.57 27.69
CA ALA A 202 -1.10 0.53 26.94
C ALA A 202 -0.90 -0.09 25.53
N ALA A 203 0.11 0.37 24.80
CA ALA A 203 0.43 -0.16 23.47
C ALA A 203 0.79 -1.65 23.50
N GLN A 204 1.63 -2.08 24.45
CA GLN A 204 2.00 -3.49 24.60
C GLN A 204 0.81 -4.37 24.99
N THR A 205 -0.11 -3.86 25.80
CA THR A 205 -1.33 -4.58 26.18
C THR A 205 -2.22 -4.81 24.96
N VAL A 206 -2.43 -3.78 24.13
CA VAL A 206 -3.23 -3.88 22.89
C VAL A 206 -2.58 -4.85 21.91
N LEU A 207 -1.26 -4.75 21.71
CA LEU A 207 -0.50 -5.67 20.86
C LEU A 207 -0.66 -7.13 21.31
N GLY A 208 -0.47 -7.41 22.60
CA GLY A 208 -0.60 -8.75 23.14
C GLY A 208 -2.02 -9.30 23.03
N SER A 209 -3.03 -8.46 23.28
CA SER A 209 -4.43 -8.83 23.14
C SER A 209 -4.80 -9.17 21.69
N ALA A 210 -4.35 -8.36 20.74
CA ALA A 210 -4.55 -8.63 19.32
C ALA A 210 -3.86 -9.94 18.89
N LYS A 211 -2.66 -10.18 19.39
CA LYS A 211 -1.91 -11.42 19.12
C LYS A 211 -2.61 -12.65 19.66
N MET A 212 -3.20 -12.57 20.87
CA MET A 212 -4.02 -13.64 21.41
C MET A 212 -5.19 -14.02 20.49
N VAL A 213 -5.89 -13.03 19.92
CA VAL A 213 -7.01 -13.29 18.99
C VAL A 213 -6.52 -13.94 17.68
N LEU A 214 -5.32 -13.63 17.24
CA LEU A 214 -4.77 -14.16 15.98
C LEU A 214 -4.20 -15.58 16.11
N GLU A 215 -3.77 -15.99 17.31
CA GLU A 215 -2.96 -17.20 17.51
C GLU A 215 -3.67 -18.26 18.39
N THR A 216 -4.82 -17.92 19.01
CA THR A 216 -5.60 -18.82 19.84
C THR A 216 -7.06 -18.93 19.37
#